data_cdda49320770c9a5c5a5f3191befdd69
#
_entry.id   cdda49320770c9a5c5a5f3191befdd69
#
_cell.length_a   1.000
_cell.length_b   1.000
_cell.length_c   1.000
_cell.angle_alpha   90.00
_cell.angle_beta   90.00
_cell.angle_gamma   90.00
#
_symmetry.space_group_name_H-M   'P 1'
#
loop_
_entity.id
_entity.type
_entity.pdbx_description
1 polymer ?
#
loop_
_entity_poly.entity_id
_entity_poly.type
_entity_poly.pdbx_seq_one_letter_code
_entity_poly.pdbx_strand_id
1 'polypeptide(L)'
;MDAKETYKQVSDHYGSVSKSATGKYEQTVAKAFGYTDEELKDIPESANLGLSCGNPTALAKLREGETVIDLGSGAGFDILTAAKKIGPSGRAIGVDMNKNMISKANTNKALMNLQNVEFIESPITSIPLPEATADCIISNCVINLVPASEKQLVFNEMFRLLKPGGRVAVSDILARKELPDEIRRDVALYVGCIAGASLVGEYEKFLKNARFKDVLIVDMKSDLNVYFTASEGQFSCCKSAGEDLAQDSSSCAPSKSTGSLETGDGLSSGRSGITDFNQWAGSFQIYAVKPGAK
;
A
#
# COMPACT_ATOMS: atom_id res chain seq x y z
N MET A 1 18.39 -4.01 8.65
CA MET A 1 17.77 -3.04 9.60
C MET A 1 17.15 -3.81 10.74
N ASP A 2 17.19 -3.30 11.97
CA ASP A 2 16.39 -3.87 13.05
C ASP A 2 14.91 -3.45 12.91
N ALA A 3 14.02 -4.14 13.63
CA ALA A 3 12.57 -3.90 13.50
C ALA A 3 12.18 -2.46 13.88
N LYS A 4 12.79 -1.91 14.93
CA LYS A 4 12.47 -0.55 15.42
C LYS A 4 12.86 0.53 14.41
N GLU A 5 14.04 0.39 13.81
CA GLU A 5 14.50 1.31 12.77
C GLU A 5 13.64 1.21 11.51
N THR A 6 13.24 0.00 11.13
CA THR A 6 12.32 -0.23 10.00
C THR A 6 10.98 0.50 10.21
N TYR A 7 10.34 0.30 11.37
CA TYR A 7 9.07 0.99 11.66
C TYR A 7 9.21 2.50 11.70
N LYS A 8 10.33 3.01 12.21
CA LYS A 8 10.59 4.46 12.23
C LYS A 8 10.67 5.02 10.81
N GLN A 9 11.47 4.41 9.94
CA GLN A 9 11.64 4.84 8.55
C GLN A 9 10.32 4.79 7.77
N VAL A 10 9.54 3.73 7.93
CA VAL A 10 8.20 3.61 7.36
C VAL A 10 7.28 4.73 7.87
N SER A 11 7.24 4.95 9.18
CA SER A 11 6.40 5.98 9.79
C SER A 11 6.78 7.39 9.31
N ASP A 12 8.07 7.71 9.26
CA ASP A 12 8.57 9.02 8.82
C ASP A 12 8.23 9.28 7.34
N HIS A 13 8.44 8.27 6.47
CA HIS A 13 8.12 8.36 5.05
C HIS A 13 6.62 8.61 4.84
N TYR A 14 5.75 7.74 5.37
CA TYR A 14 4.31 7.85 5.20
C TYR A 14 3.72 9.07 5.90
N GLY A 15 4.33 9.51 7.01
CA GLY A 15 4.02 10.80 7.63
C GLY A 15 4.28 12.00 6.71
N SER A 16 5.29 11.94 5.85
CA SER A 16 5.54 12.97 4.83
C SER A 16 4.57 12.87 3.65
N VAL A 17 4.30 11.65 3.16
CA VAL A 17 3.35 11.38 2.07
C VAL A 17 1.94 11.86 2.43
N SER A 18 1.52 11.74 3.69
CA SER A 18 0.20 12.22 4.14
C SER A 18 -0.03 13.71 3.90
N LYS A 19 1.03 14.50 3.75
CA LYS A 19 1.00 15.96 3.51
C LYS A 19 1.07 16.32 2.03
N SER A 20 1.34 15.37 1.15
CA SER A 20 1.47 15.61 -0.29
C SER A 20 0.12 15.99 -0.90
N ALA A 21 0.17 16.84 -1.93
CA ALA A 21 -0.99 17.09 -2.79
C ALA A 21 -1.22 15.86 -3.67
N THR A 22 -2.48 15.57 -3.95
CA THR A 22 -2.90 14.51 -4.84
C THR A 22 -3.18 15.06 -6.25
N GLY A 23 -3.06 14.23 -7.27
CA GLY A 23 -3.25 14.67 -8.64
C GLY A 23 -3.24 13.55 -9.66
N LYS A 24 -2.73 13.87 -10.86
CA LYS A 24 -2.76 12.96 -12.01
C LYS A 24 -1.96 11.66 -11.78
N TYR A 25 -0.85 11.73 -11.03
CA TYR A 25 -0.02 10.56 -10.72
C TYR A 25 -0.81 9.51 -9.96
N GLU A 26 -1.46 9.90 -8.87
CA GLU A 26 -2.21 9.01 -7.97
C GLU A 26 -3.37 8.34 -8.70
N GLN A 27 -4.06 9.08 -9.57
CA GLN A 27 -5.13 8.52 -10.41
C GLN A 27 -4.58 7.53 -11.43
N THR A 28 -3.44 7.81 -12.05
CA THR A 28 -2.80 6.92 -13.03
C THR A 28 -2.39 5.61 -12.37
N VAL A 29 -1.77 5.66 -11.20
CA VAL A 29 -1.38 4.47 -10.42
C VAL A 29 -2.62 3.66 -10.05
N ALA A 30 -3.64 4.27 -9.46
CA ALA A 30 -4.85 3.56 -9.06
C ALA A 30 -5.53 2.84 -10.24
N LYS A 31 -5.65 3.49 -11.40
CA LYS A 31 -6.20 2.88 -12.62
C LYS A 31 -5.37 1.70 -13.12
N ALA A 32 -4.04 1.82 -13.11
CA ALA A 32 -3.13 0.75 -13.51
C ALA A 32 -3.27 -0.51 -12.62
N PHE A 33 -3.71 -0.33 -11.38
CA PHE A 33 -3.95 -1.40 -10.42
C PHE A 33 -5.42 -1.78 -10.24
N GLY A 34 -6.29 -1.40 -11.20
CA GLY A 34 -7.63 -1.97 -11.35
C GLY A 34 -8.76 -1.23 -10.63
N TYR A 35 -8.56 0.03 -10.24
CA TYR A 35 -9.67 0.88 -9.80
C TYR A 35 -10.39 1.51 -10.98
N THR A 36 -11.72 1.50 -10.93
CA THR A 36 -12.56 2.10 -11.97
C THR A 36 -12.71 3.61 -11.79
N ASP A 37 -13.09 4.31 -12.85
CA ASP A 37 -13.36 5.75 -12.78
C ASP A 37 -14.51 6.08 -11.81
N GLU A 38 -15.48 5.18 -11.67
CA GLU A 38 -16.58 5.30 -10.71
C GLU A 38 -16.06 5.21 -9.27
N GLU A 39 -15.25 4.20 -8.96
CA GLU A 39 -14.65 4.05 -7.62
C GLU A 39 -13.80 5.28 -7.26
N LEU A 40 -13.02 5.81 -8.22
CA LEU A 40 -12.17 6.99 -7.99
C LEU A 40 -12.98 8.27 -7.78
N LYS A 41 -14.10 8.46 -8.48
CA LYS A 41 -14.98 9.64 -8.30
C LYS A 41 -15.73 9.62 -6.97
N ASP A 42 -15.95 8.44 -6.44
CA ASP A 42 -16.77 8.21 -5.25
C ASP A 42 -16.01 8.46 -3.94
N ILE A 43 -14.69 8.62 -3.98
CA ILE A 43 -13.79 8.79 -2.83
C ILE A 43 -13.12 10.15 -2.92
N PRO A 44 -12.93 10.87 -1.80
CA PRO A 44 -12.17 12.12 -1.79
C PRO A 44 -10.79 11.92 -2.42
N GLU A 45 -10.40 12.83 -3.30
CA GLU A 45 -9.11 12.77 -3.99
C GLU A 45 -7.94 12.68 -3.00
N SER A 46 -8.07 13.33 -1.84
CA SER A 46 -7.10 13.29 -0.74
C SER A 46 -6.93 11.92 -0.08
N ALA A 47 -7.79 10.95 -0.33
CA ALA A 47 -7.64 9.58 0.15
C ALA A 47 -6.71 8.74 -0.75
N ASN A 48 -6.67 9.06 -2.05
CA ASN A 48 -5.78 8.39 -3.00
C ASN A 48 -4.39 9.01 -2.96
N LEU A 49 -3.40 8.26 -2.47
CA LEU A 49 -2.01 8.70 -2.33
C LEU A 49 -1.06 8.05 -3.37
N GLY A 50 -1.60 7.34 -4.36
CA GLY A 50 -0.81 6.65 -5.40
C GLY A 50 0.02 5.48 -4.87
N LEU A 51 -0.43 4.85 -3.80
CA LEU A 51 0.30 3.79 -3.09
C LEU A 51 -0.26 2.39 -3.32
N SER A 52 -1.27 2.26 -4.19
CA SER A 52 -1.96 1.00 -4.44
C SER A 52 -1.08 0.03 -5.24
N CYS A 53 -1.14 -1.24 -4.88
CA CYS A 53 -0.52 -2.37 -5.61
C CYS A 53 -1.57 -3.32 -6.22
N GLY A 54 -2.84 -2.99 -6.14
CA GLY A 54 -3.98 -3.74 -6.62
C GLY A 54 -5.28 -3.23 -6.01
N ASN A 55 -6.42 -3.87 -6.32
CA ASN A 55 -7.74 -3.53 -5.77
C ASN A 55 -8.26 -4.68 -4.90
N PRO A 56 -7.99 -4.68 -3.57
CA PRO A 56 -8.44 -5.73 -2.67
C PRO A 56 -9.97 -5.71 -2.50
N THR A 57 -10.63 -4.57 -2.67
CA THR A 57 -12.10 -4.47 -2.53
C THR A 57 -12.84 -5.17 -3.66
N ALA A 58 -12.24 -5.26 -4.86
CA ALA A 58 -12.79 -6.04 -5.97
C ALA A 58 -12.67 -7.56 -5.70
N LEU A 59 -11.54 -8.00 -5.12
CA LEU A 59 -11.31 -9.38 -4.74
C LEU A 59 -12.20 -9.83 -3.58
N ALA A 60 -12.45 -8.95 -2.62
CA ALA A 60 -13.10 -9.26 -1.35
C ALA A 60 -14.57 -9.71 -1.49
N LYS A 61 -15.26 -9.35 -2.58
CA LYS A 61 -16.70 -9.64 -2.80
C LYS A 61 -17.52 -9.29 -1.55
N LEU A 62 -17.38 -8.03 -1.10
CA LEU A 62 -18.03 -7.53 0.10
C LEU A 62 -19.55 -7.63 0.02
N ARG A 63 -20.20 -7.89 1.15
CA ARG A 63 -21.65 -8.04 1.27
C ARG A 63 -22.19 -6.99 2.23
N GLU A 64 -23.44 -6.62 2.04
CA GLU A 64 -24.15 -5.72 2.95
C GLU A 64 -24.17 -6.30 4.38
N GLY A 65 -23.93 -5.43 5.38
CA GLY A 65 -23.93 -5.80 6.80
C GLY A 65 -22.64 -6.44 7.31
N GLU A 66 -21.63 -6.69 6.48
CA GLU A 66 -20.36 -7.27 6.93
C GLU A 66 -19.55 -6.29 7.78
N THR A 67 -18.72 -6.85 8.68
CA THR A 67 -17.62 -6.14 9.34
C THR A 67 -16.35 -6.35 8.55
N VAL A 68 -15.75 -5.25 8.05
CA VAL A 68 -14.52 -5.26 7.27
C VAL A 68 -13.41 -4.54 8.03
N ILE A 69 -12.22 -5.15 8.09
CA ILE A 69 -11.00 -4.51 8.62
C ILE A 69 -10.04 -4.28 7.45
N ASP A 70 -9.47 -3.08 7.37
CA ASP A 70 -8.42 -2.72 6.41
C ASP A 70 -7.10 -2.53 7.15
N LEU A 71 -6.12 -3.36 6.84
CA LEU A 71 -4.78 -3.33 7.44
C LEU A 71 -3.87 -2.38 6.67
N GLY A 72 -3.37 -1.34 7.35
CA GLY A 72 -2.61 -0.26 6.73
C GLY A 72 -3.50 0.63 5.90
N SER A 73 -4.62 1.08 6.46
CA SER A 73 -5.66 1.82 5.74
C SER A 73 -5.22 3.18 5.21
N GLY A 74 -4.05 3.69 5.62
CA GLY A 74 -3.53 4.99 5.17
C GLY A 74 -4.55 6.10 5.34
N ALA A 75 -4.76 6.90 4.29
CA ALA A 75 -5.74 7.98 4.25
C ALA A 75 -7.21 7.49 4.07
N GLY A 76 -7.44 6.17 4.10
CA GLY A 76 -8.76 5.56 4.09
C GLY A 76 -9.28 5.12 2.72
N PHE A 77 -8.46 5.07 1.67
CA PHE A 77 -8.91 4.84 0.30
C PHE A 77 -9.76 3.57 0.13
N ASP A 78 -9.23 2.42 0.54
CA ASP A 78 -9.93 1.13 0.39
C ASP A 78 -11.06 0.96 1.40
N ILE A 79 -10.87 1.38 2.65
CA ILE A 79 -11.88 1.18 3.69
C ILE A 79 -13.11 2.08 3.51
N LEU A 80 -12.96 3.30 2.96
CA LEU A 80 -14.08 4.17 2.63
C LEU A 80 -14.89 3.61 1.45
N THR A 81 -14.21 3.01 0.46
CA THR A 81 -14.85 2.25 -0.62
C THR A 81 -15.62 1.04 -0.05
N ALA A 82 -14.98 0.29 0.84
CA ALA A 82 -15.59 -0.86 1.50
C ALA A 82 -16.83 -0.47 2.31
N ALA A 83 -16.77 0.66 3.04
CA ALA A 83 -17.88 1.15 3.84
C ALA A 83 -19.16 1.43 3.03
N LYS A 84 -19.00 1.94 1.79
CA LYS A 84 -20.14 2.12 0.86
C LYS A 84 -20.71 0.79 0.40
N LYS A 85 -19.82 -0.19 0.08
CA LYS A 85 -20.22 -1.51 -0.41
C LYS A 85 -20.96 -2.34 0.65
N ILE A 86 -20.58 -2.23 1.92
CA ILE A 86 -21.22 -2.98 3.03
C ILE A 86 -22.48 -2.27 3.56
N GLY A 87 -22.74 -1.03 3.15
CA GLY A 87 -23.92 -0.28 3.54
C GLY A 87 -23.95 0.15 5.02
N PRO A 88 -24.98 0.89 5.44
CA PRO A 88 -25.06 1.48 6.77
C PRO A 88 -25.21 0.48 7.91
N SER A 89 -25.62 -0.75 7.63
CA SER A 89 -25.71 -1.86 8.61
C SER A 89 -24.38 -2.57 8.85
N GLY A 90 -23.40 -2.37 7.94
CA GLY A 90 -22.05 -2.92 8.07
C GLY A 90 -21.14 -2.04 8.93
N ARG A 91 -19.94 -2.54 9.23
CA ARG A 91 -18.91 -1.82 9.99
C ARG A 91 -17.57 -1.89 9.28
N ALA A 92 -16.98 -0.74 8.97
CA ALA A 92 -15.68 -0.61 8.33
C ALA A 92 -14.65 -0.08 9.34
N ILE A 93 -13.53 -0.79 9.49
CA ILE A 93 -12.48 -0.47 10.47
C ILE A 93 -11.17 -0.33 9.73
N GLY A 94 -10.63 0.89 9.66
CA GLY A 94 -9.28 1.13 9.14
C GLY A 94 -8.25 1.09 10.27
N VAL A 95 -7.15 0.37 10.07
CA VAL A 95 -6.04 0.29 11.03
C VAL A 95 -4.78 0.82 10.37
N ASP A 96 -4.13 1.77 11.01
CA ASP A 96 -2.82 2.27 10.59
C ASP A 96 -1.97 2.69 11.79
N MET A 97 -0.67 2.50 11.73
CA MET A 97 0.24 2.90 12.80
C MET A 97 0.62 4.39 12.76
N ASN A 98 0.35 5.06 11.65
CA ASN A 98 0.75 6.45 11.43
C ASN A 98 -0.39 7.42 11.80
N LYS A 99 -0.17 8.20 12.84
CA LYS A 99 -1.14 9.17 13.34
C LYS A 99 -1.59 10.21 12.29
N ASN A 100 -0.69 10.62 11.40
CA ASN A 100 -1.02 11.58 10.35
C ASN A 100 -1.97 10.97 9.31
N MET A 101 -1.75 9.68 8.98
CA MET A 101 -2.65 8.92 8.12
C MET A 101 -4.04 8.79 8.75
N ILE A 102 -4.12 8.39 10.02
CA ILE A 102 -5.39 8.30 10.76
C ILE A 102 -6.12 9.66 10.81
N SER A 103 -5.39 10.76 11.02
CA SER A 103 -5.99 12.10 10.99
C SER A 103 -6.58 12.44 9.62
N LYS A 104 -5.83 12.16 8.54
CA LYS A 104 -6.27 12.38 7.16
C LYS A 104 -7.47 11.49 6.81
N ALA A 105 -7.46 10.23 7.22
CA ALA A 105 -8.56 9.29 7.03
C ALA A 105 -9.85 9.75 7.72
N ASN A 106 -9.76 10.27 8.93
CA ASN A 106 -10.91 10.85 9.63
C ASN A 106 -11.47 12.09 8.93
N THR A 107 -10.61 12.93 8.35
CA THR A 107 -11.04 14.06 7.52
C THR A 107 -11.80 13.57 6.28
N ASN A 108 -11.26 12.58 5.58
CA ASN A 108 -11.90 11.99 4.39
C ASN A 108 -13.24 11.33 4.73
N LYS A 109 -13.32 10.59 5.85
CA LYS A 109 -14.57 10.05 6.38
C LYS A 109 -15.63 11.14 6.59
N ALA A 110 -15.23 12.27 7.21
CA ALA A 110 -16.13 13.38 7.48
C ALA A 110 -16.65 14.02 6.18
N LEU A 111 -15.79 14.20 5.17
CA LEU A 111 -16.19 14.70 3.84
C LEU A 111 -17.24 13.81 3.17
N MET A 112 -17.19 12.49 3.39
CA MET A 112 -18.15 11.54 2.85
C MET A 112 -19.38 11.33 3.73
N ASN A 113 -19.43 11.95 4.91
CA ASN A 113 -20.49 11.77 5.91
C ASN A 113 -20.79 10.29 6.25
N LEU A 114 -19.75 9.42 6.29
CA LEU A 114 -19.90 8.01 6.60
C LEU A 114 -19.95 7.80 8.12
N GLN A 115 -21.00 7.11 8.60
CA GLN A 115 -21.20 6.84 10.02
C GLN A 115 -20.72 5.43 10.44
N ASN A 116 -20.58 4.53 9.47
CA ASN A 116 -20.23 3.13 9.65
C ASN A 116 -18.72 2.86 9.57
N VAL A 117 -17.89 3.90 9.64
CA VAL A 117 -16.41 3.81 9.57
C VAL A 117 -15.79 4.26 10.88
N GLU A 118 -14.77 3.54 11.32
CA GLU A 118 -13.87 3.97 12.40
C GLU A 118 -12.41 3.72 12.03
N PHE A 119 -11.50 4.47 12.66
CA PHE A 119 -10.06 4.32 12.46
C PHE A 119 -9.36 4.08 13.78
N ILE A 120 -8.41 3.15 13.80
CA ILE A 120 -7.63 2.72 14.96
C ILE A 120 -6.15 2.95 14.68
N GLU A 121 -5.49 3.74 15.52
CA GLU A 121 -4.03 3.88 15.49
C GLU A 121 -3.39 2.67 16.18
N SER A 122 -2.83 1.75 15.38
CA SER A 122 -2.20 0.52 15.88
C SER A 122 -1.29 -0.11 14.82
N PRO A 123 -0.22 -0.82 15.22
CA PRO A 123 0.49 -1.71 14.32
C PRO A 123 -0.41 -2.87 13.91
N ILE A 124 -0.25 -3.34 12.67
CA ILE A 124 -1.05 -4.45 12.13
C ILE A 124 -0.66 -5.84 12.67
N THR A 125 0.41 -5.90 13.46
CA THR A 125 0.87 -7.11 14.15
C THR A 125 0.14 -7.39 15.46
N SER A 126 -0.56 -6.38 16.03
CA SER A 126 -1.31 -6.51 17.29
C SER A 126 -2.37 -5.42 17.37
N ILE A 127 -3.59 -5.74 17.04
CA ILE A 127 -4.71 -4.80 16.91
C ILE A 127 -5.62 -4.91 18.13
N PRO A 128 -6.00 -3.79 18.79
CA PRO A 128 -6.81 -3.81 20.01
C PRO A 128 -8.30 -4.09 19.73
N LEU A 129 -8.58 -5.18 19.04
CA LEU A 129 -9.92 -5.67 18.74
C LEU A 129 -10.08 -7.10 19.26
N PRO A 130 -11.30 -7.52 19.66
CA PRO A 130 -11.60 -8.89 20.03
C PRO A 130 -11.31 -9.88 18.89
N GLU A 131 -11.08 -11.14 19.21
CA GLU A 131 -11.08 -12.22 18.22
C GLU A 131 -12.44 -12.35 17.55
N ALA A 132 -12.47 -12.92 16.36
CA ALA A 132 -13.69 -13.16 15.58
C ALA A 132 -14.56 -11.89 15.37
N THR A 133 -13.92 -10.73 15.18
CA THR A 133 -14.59 -9.44 14.93
C THR A 133 -15.02 -9.31 13.46
N ALA A 134 -14.17 -9.72 12.50
CA ALA A 134 -14.32 -9.40 11.08
C ALA A 134 -14.90 -10.54 10.24
N ASP A 135 -15.77 -10.21 9.29
CA ASP A 135 -16.20 -11.11 8.22
C ASP A 135 -15.18 -11.13 7.07
N CYS A 136 -14.55 -9.99 6.82
CA CYS A 136 -13.51 -9.83 5.81
C CYS A 136 -12.36 -8.95 6.31
N ILE A 137 -11.14 -9.31 5.96
CA ILE A 137 -9.96 -8.44 6.13
C ILE A 137 -9.42 -8.14 4.75
N ILE A 138 -9.20 -6.85 4.49
CA ILE A 138 -8.53 -6.36 3.28
C ILE A 138 -7.17 -5.77 3.65
N SER A 139 -6.25 -5.71 2.69
CA SER A 139 -4.97 -5.03 2.83
C SER A 139 -4.41 -4.70 1.46
N ASN A 140 -3.75 -3.55 1.34
CA ASN A 140 -3.16 -3.10 0.09
C ASN A 140 -1.73 -2.58 0.32
N CYS A 141 -0.73 -3.32 -0.16
CA CYS A 141 0.69 -2.89 -0.20
C CYS A 141 1.31 -2.55 1.17
N VAL A 142 0.89 -3.19 2.27
CA VAL A 142 1.38 -2.84 3.61
C VAL A 142 2.20 -3.95 4.27
N ILE A 143 1.94 -5.24 3.98
CA ILE A 143 2.58 -6.34 4.69
C ILE A 143 4.09 -6.37 4.43
N ASN A 144 4.52 -5.91 3.26
CA ASN A 144 5.93 -5.79 2.91
C ASN A 144 6.68 -4.71 3.71
N LEU A 145 5.99 -3.78 4.33
CA LEU A 145 6.56 -2.75 5.20
C LEU A 145 6.84 -3.27 6.62
N VAL A 146 6.27 -4.42 6.97
CA VAL A 146 6.53 -5.08 8.25
C VAL A 146 7.90 -5.77 8.20
N PRO A 147 8.73 -5.67 9.25
CA PRO A 147 10.00 -6.40 9.34
C PRO A 147 9.82 -7.89 9.06
N ALA A 148 10.76 -8.50 8.31
CA ALA A 148 10.66 -9.90 7.88
C ALA A 148 10.43 -10.88 9.06
N SER A 149 11.02 -10.60 10.22
CA SER A 149 10.85 -11.40 11.44
C SER A 149 9.44 -11.34 12.05
N GLU A 150 8.66 -10.32 11.70
CA GLU A 150 7.35 -10.06 12.28
C GLU A 150 6.17 -10.32 11.31
N LYS A 151 6.44 -10.59 10.04
CA LYS A 151 5.37 -10.81 9.05
C LYS A 151 4.42 -11.94 9.44
N GLN A 152 4.92 -13.04 10.01
CA GLN A 152 4.07 -14.13 10.50
C GLN A 152 3.04 -13.65 11.53
N LEU A 153 3.37 -12.64 12.35
CA LEU A 153 2.45 -12.09 13.33
C LEU A 153 1.23 -11.44 12.66
N VAL A 154 1.42 -10.77 11.52
CA VAL A 154 0.32 -10.18 10.74
C VAL A 154 -0.69 -11.25 10.33
N PHE A 155 -0.23 -12.37 9.78
CA PHE A 155 -1.12 -13.46 9.35
C PHE A 155 -1.81 -14.15 10.53
N ASN A 156 -1.12 -14.29 11.67
CA ASN A 156 -1.72 -14.79 12.90
C ASN A 156 -2.80 -13.85 13.41
N GLU A 157 -2.55 -12.53 13.32
CA GLU A 157 -3.50 -11.50 13.74
C GLU A 157 -4.73 -11.45 12.83
N MET A 158 -4.53 -11.54 11.52
CA MET A 158 -5.63 -11.70 10.55
C MET A 158 -6.51 -12.90 10.91
N PHE A 159 -5.87 -14.06 11.20
CA PHE A 159 -6.61 -15.27 11.57
C PHE A 159 -7.37 -15.10 12.89
N ARG A 160 -6.78 -14.42 13.89
CA ARG A 160 -7.43 -14.14 15.17
C ARG A 160 -8.67 -13.27 14.98
N LEU A 161 -8.55 -12.21 14.21
CA LEU A 161 -9.61 -11.22 14.01
C LEU A 161 -10.77 -11.71 13.16
N LEU A 162 -10.54 -12.66 12.25
CA LEU A 162 -11.60 -13.20 11.41
C LEU A 162 -12.55 -14.09 12.21
N LYS A 163 -13.84 -13.97 11.91
CA LYS A 163 -14.86 -14.94 12.29
C LYS A 163 -14.60 -16.29 11.60
N PRO A 164 -15.07 -17.42 12.17
CA PRO A 164 -15.10 -18.67 11.43
C PRO A 164 -15.85 -18.51 10.09
N GLY A 165 -15.25 -18.95 8.99
CA GLY A 165 -15.77 -18.75 7.63
C GLY A 165 -15.44 -17.37 7.03
N GLY A 166 -14.81 -16.48 7.78
CA GLY A 166 -14.33 -15.19 7.28
C GLY A 166 -13.12 -15.32 6.33
N ARG A 167 -12.84 -14.27 5.59
CA ARG A 167 -11.84 -14.28 4.51
C ARG A 167 -10.87 -13.11 4.55
N VAL A 168 -9.71 -13.32 3.97
CA VAL A 168 -8.77 -12.24 3.63
C VAL A 168 -8.78 -11.99 2.12
N ALA A 169 -8.64 -10.72 1.73
CA ALA A 169 -8.43 -10.29 0.37
C ALA A 169 -7.31 -9.24 0.36
N VAL A 170 -6.12 -9.65 -0.04
CA VAL A 170 -4.90 -8.84 0.01
C VAL A 170 -4.41 -8.57 -1.39
N SER A 171 -4.01 -7.34 -1.67
CA SER A 171 -3.22 -6.97 -2.84
C SER A 171 -1.83 -6.56 -2.37
N ASP A 172 -0.78 -7.23 -2.84
CA ASP A 172 0.59 -6.92 -2.43
C ASP A 172 1.60 -7.22 -3.55
N ILE A 173 2.77 -6.60 -3.44
CA ILE A 173 3.92 -6.93 -4.30
C ILE A 173 4.59 -8.18 -3.74
N LEU A 174 4.71 -9.24 -4.54
CA LEU A 174 5.47 -10.42 -4.16
C LEU A 174 6.69 -10.59 -5.07
N ALA A 175 7.78 -11.07 -4.50
CA ALA A 175 8.98 -11.41 -5.23
C ALA A 175 8.78 -12.76 -5.97
N ARG A 176 9.07 -12.77 -7.27
CA ARG A 176 9.05 -13.99 -8.11
C ARG A 176 10.28 -14.85 -7.90
N LYS A 177 11.36 -14.22 -7.50
CA LYS A 177 12.67 -14.83 -7.19
C LYS A 177 13.37 -13.99 -6.11
N GLU A 178 14.43 -14.51 -5.52
CA GLU A 178 15.19 -13.78 -4.51
C GLU A 178 15.68 -12.43 -5.06
N LEU A 179 15.41 -11.38 -4.29
CA LEU A 179 15.87 -10.04 -4.63
C LEU A 179 17.37 -9.91 -4.36
N PRO A 180 18.14 -9.27 -5.25
CA PRO A 180 19.54 -8.94 -4.99
C PRO A 180 19.71 -8.13 -3.70
N ASP A 181 20.85 -8.30 -3.04
CA ASP A 181 21.16 -7.59 -1.80
C ASP A 181 21.13 -6.06 -1.95
N GLU A 182 21.48 -5.57 -3.13
CA GLU A 182 21.40 -4.14 -3.47
C GLU A 182 19.98 -3.60 -3.39
N ILE A 183 18.99 -4.35 -3.89
CA ILE A 183 17.57 -4.00 -3.78
C ILE A 183 17.11 -4.10 -2.33
N ARG A 184 17.44 -5.20 -1.65
CA ARG A 184 17.00 -5.46 -0.27
C ARG A 184 17.47 -4.40 0.72
N ARG A 185 18.61 -3.73 0.45
CA ARG A 185 19.20 -2.69 1.31
C ARG A 185 18.77 -1.28 0.93
N ASP A 186 18.10 -1.11 -0.18
CA ASP A 186 17.64 0.20 -0.63
C ASP A 186 16.39 0.62 0.16
N VAL A 187 16.54 1.64 0.99
CA VAL A 187 15.47 2.16 1.85
C VAL A 187 14.33 2.75 1.02
N ALA A 188 14.63 3.40 -0.10
CA ALA A 188 13.61 3.99 -0.96
C ALA A 188 12.74 2.90 -1.61
N LEU A 189 13.36 1.79 -2.04
CA LEU A 189 12.64 0.62 -2.54
C LEU A 189 11.91 -0.14 -1.42
N TYR A 190 12.40 -0.07 -0.17
CA TYR A 190 11.72 -0.68 0.96
C TYR A 190 10.40 0.04 1.28
N VAL A 191 10.43 1.35 1.44
CA VAL A 191 9.20 2.15 1.66
C VAL A 191 8.29 2.19 0.43
N GLY A 192 8.81 1.84 -0.76
CA GLY A 192 8.05 1.58 -1.98
C GLY A 192 7.51 0.14 -2.10
N CYS A 193 7.52 -0.66 -1.01
CA CYS A 193 7.04 -2.05 -0.94
C CYS A 193 7.82 -3.09 -1.77
N ILE A 194 8.87 -2.73 -2.51
CA ILE A 194 9.60 -3.65 -3.38
C ILE A 194 10.70 -4.38 -2.61
N ALA A 195 11.57 -3.65 -1.88
CA ALA A 195 12.69 -4.27 -1.18
C ALA A 195 12.24 -5.18 -0.02
N GLY A 196 11.06 -4.94 0.54
CA GLY A 196 10.43 -5.78 1.55
C GLY A 196 9.60 -6.93 0.99
N ALA A 197 9.49 -7.09 -0.34
CA ALA A 197 8.64 -8.10 -0.94
C ALA A 197 9.06 -9.52 -0.53
N SER A 198 8.12 -10.28 0.01
CA SER A 198 8.31 -11.70 0.31
C SER A 198 8.16 -12.55 -0.94
N LEU A 199 8.85 -13.68 -1.01
CA LEU A 199 8.61 -14.67 -2.06
C LEU A 199 7.18 -15.22 -1.99
N VAL A 200 6.61 -15.59 -3.13
CA VAL A 200 5.27 -16.24 -3.19
C VAL A 200 5.19 -17.43 -2.23
N GLY A 201 6.22 -18.31 -2.23
CA GLY A 201 6.25 -19.46 -1.33
C GLY A 201 6.38 -19.13 0.16
N GLU A 202 6.89 -17.94 0.52
CA GLU A 202 6.88 -17.47 1.91
C GLU A 202 5.49 -17.04 2.32
N TYR A 203 4.76 -16.34 1.45
CA TYR A 203 3.36 -15.97 1.70
C TYR A 203 2.47 -17.19 1.90
N GLU A 204 2.63 -18.23 1.06
CA GLU A 204 1.96 -19.51 1.25
C GLU A 204 2.25 -20.14 2.62
N LYS A 205 3.53 -20.10 3.06
CA LYS A 205 3.93 -20.59 4.38
C LYS A 205 3.30 -19.78 5.51
N PHE A 206 3.27 -18.44 5.42
CA PHE A 206 2.64 -17.58 6.43
C PHE A 206 1.15 -17.90 6.57
N LEU A 207 0.43 -18.00 5.46
CA LEU A 207 -0.99 -18.35 5.45
C LEU A 207 -1.25 -19.75 6.03
N LYS A 208 -0.43 -20.73 5.63
CA LYS A 208 -0.53 -22.11 6.14
C LYS A 208 -0.23 -22.18 7.64
N ASN A 209 0.82 -21.52 8.11
CA ASN A 209 1.19 -21.48 9.52
C ASN A 209 0.09 -20.83 10.36
N ALA A 210 -0.57 -19.79 9.83
CA ALA A 210 -1.74 -19.16 10.46
C ALA A 210 -3.02 -19.99 10.30
N ARG A 211 -2.98 -21.19 9.68
CA ARG A 211 -4.08 -22.15 9.55
C ARG A 211 -5.18 -21.76 8.56
N PHE A 212 -4.91 -20.82 7.65
CA PHE A 212 -5.81 -20.51 6.55
C PHE A 212 -6.00 -21.71 5.62
N LYS A 213 -7.17 -21.78 4.96
CA LYS A 213 -7.53 -22.74 3.93
C LYS A 213 -7.96 -22.01 2.66
N ASP A 214 -8.19 -22.78 1.58
CA ASP A 214 -8.65 -22.26 0.29
C ASP A 214 -7.79 -21.08 -0.18
N VAL A 215 -6.47 -21.24 -0.07
CA VAL A 215 -5.48 -20.22 -0.42
C VAL A 215 -5.37 -20.11 -1.93
N LEU A 216 -5.55 -18.90 -2.45
CA LEU A 216 -5.36 -18.54 -3.84
C LEU A 216 -4.41 -17.34 -3.91
N ILE A 217 -3.32 -17.47 -4.66
CA ILE A 217 -2.36 -16.40 -4.94
C ILE A 217 -2.27 -16.27 -6.46
N VAL A 218 -2.64 -15.11 -7.00
CA VAL A 218 -2.74 -14.86 -8.44
C VAL A 218 -1.84 -13.69 -8.82
N ASP A 219 -0.92 -13.92 -9.75
CA ASP A 219 -0.12 -12.86 -10.36
C ASP A 219 -1.00 -12.07 -11.34
N MET A 220 -1.22 -10.80 -11.07
CA MET A 220 -2.08 -9.93 -11.88
C MET A 220 -1.43 -9.46 -13.17
N LYS A 221 -0.13 -9.70 -13.35
CA LYS A 221 0.65 -9.27 -14.52
C LYS A 221 0.63 -7.76 -14.76
N SER A 222 0.32 -6.99 -13.73
CA SER A 222 0.39 -5.52 -13.78
C SER A 222 1.83 -5.08 -13.98
N ASP A 223 2.03 -4.03 -14.77
CA ASP A 223 3.36 -3.45 -15.00
C ASP A 223 3.78 -2.59 -13.81
N LEU A 224 4.75 -3.07 -13.03
CA LEU A 224 5.30 -2.34 -11.89
C LEU A 224 6.12 -1.11 -12.30
N ASN A 225 6.54 -1.02 -13.58
CA ASN A 225 7.27 0.14 -14.06
C ASN A 225 6.38 1.39 -14.17
N VAL A 226 5.05 1.26 -13.98
CA VAL A 226 4.12 2.39 -13.87
C VAL A 226 4.55 3.38 -12.78
N TYR A 227 5.19 2.92 -11.70
CA TYR A 227 5.72 3.80 -10.66
C TYR A 227 6.85 4.71 -11.14
N PHE A 228 7.57 4.33 -12.21
CA PHE A 228 8.58 5.17 -12.84
C PHE A 228 7.96 6.09 -13.90
N THR A 229 7.15 5.52 -14.80
CA THR A 229 6.60 6.26 -15.96
C THR A 229 5.57 7.30 -15.56
N ALA A 230 4.77 7.03 -14.51
CA ALA A 230 3.82 8.01 -14.00
C ALA A 230 4.51 9.20 -13.33
N SER A 231 5.79 9.05 -12.94
CA SER A 231 6.58 10.09 -12.26
C SER A 231 7.41 10.97 -13.21
N GLU A 232 7.25 10.89 -14.52
CA GLU A 232 7.92 11.82 -15.47
C GLU A 232 7.54 13.26 -15.18
N GLY A 233 8.18 13.85 -14.20
CA GLY A 233 7.99 15.21 -13.69
C GLY A 233 8.12 15.37 -12.17
N GLN A 234 8.01 14.33 -11.36
CA GLN A 234 8.14 14.41 -9.90
C GLN A 234 8.72 13.13 -9.30
N PHE A 235 10.01 12.88 -9.48
CA PHE A 235 10.77 12.02 -8.57
C PHE A 235 10.90 12.71 -7.20
N SER A 236 9.80 12.92 -6.49
CA SER A 236 9.77 13.54 -5.18
C SER A 236 9.62 12.56 -4.02
N CYS A 237 9.58 11.25 -4.27
CA CYS A 237 9.59 10.28 -3.17
C CYS A 237 10.98 10.04 -2.56
N CYS A 238 12.06 10.61 -3.12
CA CYS A 238 13.43 10.37 -2.66
C CYS A 238 14.28 11.65 -2.66
N LYS A 239 13.75 12.78 -2.15
CA LYS A 239 14.64 13.84 -1.70
C LYS A 239 15.03 13.52 -0.25
N SER A 240 16.28 13.08 -0.09
CA SER A 240 16.97 12.99 1.17
C SER A 240 16.76 14.26 1.99
N ALA A 241 16.33 14.10 3.24
CA ALA A 241 16.47 15.12 4.26
C ALA A 241 17.97 15.41 4.44
N GLY A 242 18.39 16.57 4.03
CA GLY A 242 19.76 17.04 4.23
C GLY A 242 20.00 18.34 3.50
N GLU A 243 20.06 19.40 4.31
CA GLU A 243 20.56 20.75 4.10
C GLU A 243 19.51 21.85 3.99
N ASP A 244 19.22 22.43 5.17
CA ASP A 244 18.86 23.81 5.33
C ASP A 244 20.03 24.70 4.90
N LEU A 245 19.76 25.76 4.12
CA LEU A 245 20.10 27.15 4.41
C LEU A 245 19.96 28.07 3.18
N ALA A 246 19.17 29.11 3.41
CA ALA A 246 19.30 30.48 2.90
C ALA A 246 18.95 30.84 1.45
N GLN A 247 17.84 31.59 1.34
CA GLN A 247 17.62 32.86 0.62
C GLN A 247 18.26 33.04 -0.79
N ASP A 248 17.52 33.22 -1.85
CA ASP A 248 17.17 34.55 -2.37
C ASP A 248 16.32 34.47 -3.65
N SER A 249 15.46 35.43 -3.82
CA SER A 249 14.59 35.64 -4.94
C SER A 249 15.37 36.24 -6.13
N SER A 250 15.25 35.64 -7.35
CA SER A 250 15.14 36.44 -8.56
C SER A 250 15.03 35.57 -9.84
N SER A 251 14.00 35.86 -10.63
CA SER A 251 13.81 35.73 -12.08
C SER A 251 14.79 34.89 -12.91
N CYS A 252 14.27 33.89 -13.64
CA CYS A 252 14.91 33.43 -14.87
C CYS A 252 13.91 33.32 -16.01
N ALA A 253 14.08 34.17 -17.01
CA ALA A 253 13.49 34.09 -18.32
C ALA A 253 14.24 33.04 -19.19
N PRO A 254 13.61 32.47 -20.23
CA PRO A 254 14.21 31.41 -21.02
C PRO A 254 15.17 31.96 -22.08
N SER A 255 16.41 31.50 -22.08
CA SER A 255 17.33 31.70 -23.20
C SER A 255 17.27 30.50 -24.16
N LYS A 256 16.92 30.77 -25.42
CA LYS A 256 17.09 29.86 -26.55
C LYS A 256 18.58 29.73 -26.86
N SER A 257 19.08 28.52 -26.99
CA SER A 257 20.28 28.24 -27.76
C SER A 257 20.11 26.93 -28.54
N THR A 258 20.23 27.07 -29.87
CA THR A 258 20.32 26.03 -30.89
C THR A 258 21.68 25.32 -30.77
N GLY A 259 21.69 23.99 -30.82
CA GLY A 259 22.93 23.20 -30.89
C GLY A 259 22.62 21.72 -31.00
N SER A 260 22.88 21.22 -32.19
CA SER A 260 23.07 19.86 -32.73
C SER A 260 22.99 18.64 -31.79
N LEU A 261 22.33 17.61 -32.38
CA LEU A 261 22.25 16.21 -31.94
C LEU A 261 23.61 15.61 -31.56
N GLU A 262 23.67 15.08 -30.37
CA GLU A 262 24.46 13.90 -30.04
C GLU A 262 23.60 12.95 -29.21
N THR A 263 23.47 11.72 -29.69
CA THR A 263 22.89 10.58 -29.00
C THR A 263 23.83 10.20 -27.86
N GLY A 264 23.42 10.46 -26.64
CA GLY A 264 24.17 10.11 -25.45
C GLY A 264 23.23 9.68 -24.34
N ASP A 265 23.37 8.43 -23.92
CA ASP A 265 22.72 7.80 -22.78
C ASP A 265 22.80 8.69 -21.52
N GLY A 266 21.72 9.36 -21.21
CA GLY A 266 21.60 10.26 -20.05
C GLY A 266 20.71 9.68 -18.95
N LEU A 267 21.02 8.47 -18.43
CA LEU A 267 20.52 8.05 -17.11
C LEU A 267 21.63 8.26 -16.09
N SER A 268 21.52 9.33 -15.31
CA SER A 268 22.46 9.71 -14.28
C SER A 268 22.53 8.65 -13.17
N SER A 269 23.72 8.16 -13.00
CA SER A 269 24.33 7.44 -11.86
C SER A 269 23.67 7.70 -10.50
N GLY A 270 23.18 6.63 -9.86
CA GLY A 270 22.85 6.63 -8.43
C GLY A 270 21.84 5.60 -7.98
N ARG A 271 21.37 4.67 -8.82
CA ARG A 271 20.45 3.59 -8.42
C ARG A 271 20.91 2.27 -9.02
N SER A 272 20.73 1.19 -8.26
CA SER A 272 20.92 -0.19 -8.71
C SER A 272 20.52 -0.29 -10.18
N GLY A 273 21.33 -0.87 -11.04
CA GLY A 273 21.13 -0.96 -12.48
C GLY A 273 19.89 -1.77 -12.92
N ILE A 274 18.79 -1.67 -12.20
CA ILE A 274 17.53 -2.34 -12.45
C ILE A 274 16.65 -1.40 -13.27
N THR A 275 16.47 -1.79 -14.52
CA THR A 275 15.65 -1.09 -15.52
C THR A 275 14.23 -1.63 -15.59
N ASP A 276 13.97 -2.82 -15.01
CA ASP A 276 12.66 -3.48 -15.08
C ASP A 276 12.40 -4.30 -13.81
N PHE A 277 11.46 -3.79 -12.98
CA PHE A 277 11.04 -4.47 -11.75
C PHE A 277 10.22 -5.73 -11.99
N ASN A 278 9.54 -5.85 -13.15
CA ASN A 278 8.72 -7.00 -13.48
C ASN A 278 9.51 -8.31 -13.56
N GLN A 279 10.83 -8.23 -13.76
CA GLN A 279 11.72 -9.39 -13.73
C GLN A 279 11.89 -9.99 -12.33
N TRP A 280 11.66 -9.20 -11.28
CA TRP A 280 11.95 -9.55 -9.89
C TRP A 280 10.70 -9.73 -9.05
N ALA A 281 9.69 -8.90 -9.30
CA ALA A 281 8.47 -8.83 -8.49
C ALA A 281 7.23 -8.71 -9.38
N GLY A 282 6.07 -8.81 -8.79
CA GLY A 282 4.79 -8.61 -9.45
C GLY A 282 3.73 -8.16 -8.45
N SER A 283 2.63 -7.62 -8.96
CA SER A 283 1.43 -7.39 -8.18
C SER A 283 0.64 -8.70 -8.11
N PHE A 284 0.30 -9.11 -6.89
CA PHE A 284 -0.45 -10.32 -6.64
C PHE A 284 -1.73 -10.02 -5.88
N GLN A 285 -2.77 -10.79 -6.20
CA GLN A 285 -3.98 -10.87 -5.38
C GLN A 285 -3.97 -12.18 -4.59
N ILE A 286 -4.19 -12.05 -3.28
CA ILE A 286 -4.15 -13.14 -2.31
C ILE A 286 -5.50 -13.27 -1.64
N TYR A 287 -6.09 -14.45 -1.72
CA TYR A 287 -7.35 -14.80 -1.07
C TYR A 287 -7.15 -16.02 -0.20
N ALA A 288 -7.70 -16.02 1.00
CA ALA A 288 -7.71 -17.19 1.86
C ALA A 288 -8.88 -17.12 2.85
N VAL A 289 -9.29 -18.28 3.34
CA VAL A 289 -10.46 -18.43 4.22
C VAL A 289 -10.05 -19.00 5.58
N LYS A 290 -10.58 -18.42 6.66
CA LYS A 290 -10.56 -19.05 7.98
C LYS A 290 -11.61 -20.15 8.00
N PRO A 291 -11.25 -21.42 8.31
CA PRO A 291 -12.22 -22.51 8.37
C PRO A 291 -13.41 -22.17 9.25
N GLY A 292 -14.61 -22.60 8.83
CA GLY A 292 -15.80 -22.55 9.65
C GLY A 292 -15.66 -23.36 10.95
N ALA A 293 -16.42 -23.03 11.97
CA ALA A 293 -16.54 -23.88 13.15
C ALA A 293 -17.13 -25.24 12.72
N LYS A 294 -16.49 -26.33 13.17
CA LYS A 294 -17.02 -27.69 12.95
C LYS A 294 -18.22 -27.90 13.85
#